data_8f8dc0cdacf1db388d0e81a8c6186a0c
#
_entry.id   8f8dc0cdacf1db388d0e81a8c6186a0c
#
_cell.length_a   1.000
_cell.length_b   1.000
_cell.length_c   1.000
_cell.angle_alpha   90.00
_cell.angle_beta   90.00
_cell.angle_gamma   90.00
#
_symmetry.space_group_name_H-M   'P 1'
#
loop_
_entity.id
_entity.type
_entity.pdbx_description
1 polymer ?
#
loop_
_entity_poly.entity_id
_entity_poly.type
_entity_poly.pdbx_seq_one_letter_code
_entity_poly.pdbx_strand_id
1 'polypeptide(L)'
;MVINRGLVTVTCPCECKAALLKLVSCDTFRYQRVQGLRVGNTEIPNDKKLEVALQYINGIGRKRAHQILCELSLVNKPTKDLTGIELNSLREEVSKYLTGPDLIRRVKADVQRLVDIESYRGFRHVEGLPCRGQRTSTNARTRKEHQKYGSQEVAERIRKHQERSQTK
;
A
#
# COMPACT_ATOMS: atom_id res chain seq x y z
N MET A 1 -54.72 18.34 17.88
CA MET A 1 -53.48 17.77 18.42
C MET A 1 -52.45 17.78 17.29
N VAL A 2 -51.66 18.87 17.23
CA VAL A 2 -50.73 19.15 16.11
C VAL A 2 -49.31 18.84 16.58
N ILE A 3 -48.66 17.87 15.95
CA ILE A 3 -47.30 17.50 16.26
C ILE A 3 -46.37 18.32 15.36
N ASN A 4 -45.75 19.35 15.91
CA ASN A 4 -44.70 20.13 15.28
C ASN A 4 -43.39 19.31 15.28
N ARG A 5 -42.91 18.98 14.08
CA ARG A 5 -41.54 18.47 13.89
C ARG A 5 -40.57 19.63 13.96
N GLY A 6 -39.77 19.67 15.02
CA GLY A 6 -38.75 20.70 15.24
C GLY A 6 -37.67 20.70 14.18
N LEU A 7 -37.56 21.78 13.45
CA LEU A 7 -36.36 22.13 12.70
C LEU A 7 -35.26 22.52 13.69
N VAL A 8 -34.23 21.76 13.77
CA VAL A 8 -33.00 22.15 14.46
C VAL A 8 -32.23 23.08 13.53
N THR A 9 -32.43 24.38 13.73
CA THR A 9 -31.59 25.39 13.07
C THR A 9 -30.27 25.49 13.83
N VAL A 10 -29.22 24.93 13.25
CA VAL A 10 -27.84 25.17 13.68
C VAL A 10 -27.46 26.56 13.17
N THR A 11 -27.55 27.58 14.05
CA THR A 11 -27.06 28.91 13.76
C THR A 11 -25.53 28.91 13.79
N CYS A 12 -24.94 29.18 12.65
CA CYS A 12 -23.53 29.41 12.51
C CYS A 12 -23.20 30.84 13.00
N PRO A 13 -22.30 31.04 13.98
CA PRO A 13 -21.94 32.39 14.44
C PRO A 13 -20.85 32.97 13.53
N CYS A 14 -21.22 33.40 12.36
CA CYS A 14 -20.33 34.16 11.50
C CYS A 14 -21.03 35.45 11.09
N GLU A 15 -20.83 36.52 11.88
CA GLU A 15 -21.17 37.89 11.50
C GLU A 15 -20.27 38.31 10.32
N CYS A 16 -20.69 38.05 9.11
CA CYS A 16 -20.18 38.73 7.94
C CYS A 16 -21.16 39.78 7.49
N LYS A 17 -20.82 41.05 7.79
CA LYS A 17 -21.52 42.25 7.31
C LYS A 17 -21.64 42.21 5.79
N ALA A 18 -22.80 42.54 5.33
CA ALA A 18 -23.28 42.62 3.97
C ALA A 18 -22.34 43.31 3.01
N ALA A 19 -21.94 42.60 1.97
CA ALA A 19 -21.66 43.16 0.64
C ALA A 19 -21.89 42.05 -0.41
N LEU A 20 -22.95 42.31 -1.20
CA LEU A 20 -23.26 41.69 -2.49
C LEU A 20 -23.13 40.17 -2.63
N LEU A 21 -24.24 39.57 -2.39
CA LEU A 21 -24.75 38.31 -2.91
C LEU A 21 -24.15 37.91 -4.26
N LYS A 22 -23.10 37.10 -4.20
CA LYS A 22 -23.05 35.94 -5.05
C LYS A 22 -23.29 34.76 -4.10
N LEU A 23 -24.42 34.11 -4.30
CA LEU A 23 -24.75 32.82 -3.71
C LEU A 23 -23.68 31.83 -4.14
N VAL A 24 -22.55 31.88 -3.47
CA VAL A 24 -21.65 30.76 -3.44
C VAL A 24 -22.33 29.80 -2.49
N SER A 25 -23.07 28.87 -3.07
CA SER A 25 -23.69 27.79 -2.32
C SER A 25 -22.60 27.18 -1.42
N CYS A 26 -22.90 27.10 -0.14
CA CYS A 26 -22.03 26.49 0.88
C CYS A 26 -21.80 24.99 0.63
N ASP A 27 -22.33 24.47 -0.47
CA ASP A 27 -22.17 23.11 -0.97
C ASP A 27 -20.82 22.83 -1.64
N THR A 28 -20.01 23.86 -1.89
CA THR A 28 -18.68 23.68 -2.50
C THR A 28 -17.61 23.20 -1.50
N PHE A 29 -17.89 23.25 -0.21
CA PHE A 29 -17.13 22.49 0.79
C PHE A 29 -17.80 21.14 1.08
N ARG A 30 -18.42 20.54 0.11
CA ARG A 30 -18.53 19.10 0.15
C ARG A 30 -17.11 18.59 0.07
N TYR A 31 -16.50 18.38 1.24
CA TYR A 31 -15.37 17.49 1.39
C TYR A 31 -15.73 16.26 0.57
N GLN A 32 -15.27 16.22 -0.65
CA GLN A 32 -15.28 15.00 -1.39
C GLN A 32 -14.34 14.14 -0.57
N ARG A 33 -14.93 13.48 0.42
CA ARG A 33 -14.32 12.32 1.00
C ARG A 33 -13.98 11.48 -0.22
N VAL A 34 -12.72 11.55 -0.64
CA VAL A 34 -12.17 10.59 -1.57
C VAL A 34 -12.29 9.29 -0.81
N GLN A 35 -13.45 8.67 -0.92
CA GLN A 35 -13.65 7.34 -0.41
C GLN A 35 -12.83 6.48 -1.36
N GLY A 36 -11.53 6.43 -1.06
CA GLY A 36 -10.65 5.51 -1.72
C GLY A 36 -11.23 4.13 -1.52
N LEU A 37 -11.49 3.43 -2.60
CA LEU A 37 -11.94 2.06 -2.52
C LEU A 37 -10.87 1.29 -1.77
N ARG A 38 -11.19 0.77 -0.61
CA ARG A 38 -10.27 -0.06 0.16
C ARG A 38 -10.40 -1.52 -0.27
N VAL A 39 -9.32 -2.07 -0.82
CA VAL A 39 -9.19 -3.49 -1.14
C VAL A 39 -8.02 -4.06 -0.34
N GLY A 40 -8.31 -5.01 0.53
CA GLY A 40 -7.34 -5.45 1.54
C GLY A 40 -6.92 -4.29 2.46
N ASN A 41 -5.62 -4.10 2.62
CA ASN A 41 -5.05 -3.03 3.46
C ASN A 41 -4.62 -1.79 2.66
N THR A 42 -4.98 -1.69 1.38
CA THR A 42 -4.53 -0.62 0.49
C THR A 42 -5.72 0.15 -0.05
N GLU A 43 -5.60 1.48 -0.09
CA GLU A 43 -6.58 2.35 -0.73
C GLU A 43 -6.25 2.49 -2.21
N ILE A 44 -7.25 2.33 -3.05
CA ILE A 44 -7.15 2.37 -4.50
C ILE A 44 -7.75 3.68 -5.01
N PRO A 45 -7.11 4.38 -5.94
CA PRO A 45 -7.64 5.62 -6.51
C PRO A 45 -8.91 5.35 -7.32
N ASN A 46 -9.93 6.19 -7.09
CA ASN A 46 -11.25 6.06 -7.74
C ASN A 46 -11.26 6.51 -9.21
N ASP A 47 -10.35 7.40 -9.59
CA ASP A 47 -10.36 8.05 -10.91
C ASP A 47 -9.70 7.23 -12.02
N LYS A 48 -9.08 6.10 -11.66
CA LYS A 48 -8.34 5.25 -12.58
C LYS A 48 -9.18 4.05 -13.04
N LYS A 49 -8.85 3.52 -14.22
CA LYS A 49 -9.40 2.26 -14.70
C LYS A 49 -8.97 1.13 -13.76
N LEU A 50 -9.83 0.15 -13.58
CA LEU A 50 -9.66 -0.93 -12.60
C LEU A 50 -8.34 -1.69 -12.75
N GLU A 51 -7.93 -2.00 -13.97
CA GLU A 51 -6.65 -2.66 -14.23
C GLU A 51 -5.44 -1.87 -13.70
N VAL A 52 -5.45 -0.55 -13.86
CA VAL A 52 -4.38 0.33 -13.37
C VAL A 52 -4.50 0.54 -11.86
N ALA A 53 -5.72 0.66 -11.37
CA ALA A 53 -6.02 0.87 -9.98
C ALA A 53 -5.54 -0.31 -9.09
N LEU A 54 -5.71 -1.55 -9.56
CA LEU A 54 -5.23 -2.75 -8.86
C LEU A 54 -3.69 -2.79 -8.70
N GLN A 55 -2.94 -2.16 -9.60
CA GLN A 55 -1.48 -2.12 -9.52
C GLN A 55 -0.95 -1.26 -8.35
N TYR A 56 -1.80 -0.47 -7.69
CA TYR A 56 -1.43 0.23 -6.45
C TYR A 56 -1.30 -0.71 -5.25
N ILE A 57 -1.86 -1.92 -5.36
CA ILE A 57 -1.71 -2.93 -4.33
C ILE A 57 -0.33 -3.57 -4.44
N ASN A 58 0.46 -3.48 -3.38
CA ASN A 58 1.77 -4.13 -3.34
C ASN A 58 1.61 -5.66 -3.50
N GLY A 59 2.21 -6.22 -4.55
CA GLY A 59 2.11 -7.63 -4.91
C GLY A 59 1.25 -7.92 -6.14
N ILE A 60 0.45 -6.97 -6.60
CA ILE A 60 -0.32 -7.07 -7.83
C ILE A 60 0.33 -6.20 -8.90
N GLY A 61 0.87 -6.84 -9.92
CA GLY A 61 1.38 -6.18 -11.12
C GLY A 61 0.37 -6.26 -12.27
N ARG A 62 0.75 -5.71 -13.42
CA ARG A 62 -0.11 -5.65 -14.61
C ARG A 62 -0.70 -7.01 -15.02
N LYS A 63 0.12 -8.06 -15.05
CA LYS A 63 -0.34 -9.40 -15.45
C LYS A 63 -1.39 -9.97 -14.49
N ARG A 64 -1.15 -9.85 -13.17
CA ARG A 64 -2.12 -10.32 -12.17
C ARG A 64 -3.39 -9.49 -12.17
N ALA A 65 -3.29 -8.17 -12.33
CA ALA A 65 -4.47 -7.32 -12.45
C ALA A 65 -5.35 -7.73 -13.64
N HIS A 66 -4.75 -7.96 -14.80
CA HIS A 66 -5.48 -8.45 -15.97
C HIS A 66 -6.09 -9.83 -15.73
N GLN A 67 -5.36 -10.76 -15.12
CA GLN A 67 -5.86 -12.09 -14.79
C GLN A 67 -7.09 -12.04 -13.88
N ILE A 68 -7.05 -11.24 -12.80
CA ILE A 68 -8.18 -11.03 -11.88
C ILE A 68 -9.41 -10.53 -12.62
N LEU A 69 -9.24 -9.58 -13.55
CA LEU A 69 -10.36 -9.07 -14.35
C LEU A 69 -10.94 -10.11 -15.27
N CYS A 70 -10.10 -10.94 -15.88
CA CYS A 70 -10.56 -12.06 -16.71
C CYS A 70 -11.33 -13.11 -15.91
N GLU A 71 -10.83 -13.49 -14.72
CA GLU A 71 -11.47 -14.46 -13.82
C GLU A 71 -12.85 -13.98 -13.35
N LEU A 72 -12.99 -12.69 -13.08
CA LEU A 72 -14.26 -12.09 -12.70
C LEU A 72 -15.15 -11.69 -13.90
N SER A 73 -14.66 -11.84 -15.12
CA SER A 73 -15.33 -11.38 -16.34
C SER A 73 -15.76 -9.90 -16.30
N LEU A 74 -14.98 -9.07 -15.59
CA LEU A 74 -15.26 -7.65 -15.42
C LEU A 74 -14.72 -6.84 -16.59
N VAL A 75 -15.55 -5.92 -17.08
CA VAL A 75 -15.11 -4.92 -18.06
C VAL A 75 -14.20 -3.92 -17.36
N ASN A 76 -13.14 -3.49 -18.04
CA ASN A 76 -12.17 -2.51 -17.50
C ASN A 76 -12.78 -1.10 -17.44
N LYS A 77 -13.64 -0.85 -16.45
CA LYS A 77 -14.31 0.41 -16.16
C LYS A 77 -13.58 1.21 -15.07
N PRO A 78 -13.85 2.52 -14.91
CA PRO A 78 -13.29 3.29 -13.81
C PRO A 78 -13.79 2.76 -12.47
N THR A 79 -12.97 2.86 -11.44
CA THR A 79 -13.25 2.27 -10.12
C THR A 79 -14.51 2.87 -9.46
N LYS A 80 -14.89 4.09 -9.84
CA LYS A 80 -16.12 4.75 -9.37
C LYS A 80 -17.40 4.02 -9.76
N ASP A 81 -17.40 3.37 -10.91
CA ASP A 81 -18.60 2.78 -11.52
C ASP A 81 -18.79 1.30 -11.12
N LEU A 82 -18.00 0.84 -10.14
CA LEU A 82 -18.12 -0.52 -9.61
C LEU A 82 -19.33 -0.65 -8.68
N THR A 83 -20.10 -1.71 -8.89
CA THR A 83 -21.20 -2.08 -8.00
C THR A 83 -20.65 -2.75 -6.72
N GLY A 84 -21.44 -2.70 -5.64
CA GLY A 84 -21.04 -3.32 -4.36
C GLY A 84 -20.76 -4.81 -4.46
N ILE A 85 -21.50 -5.53 -5.33
CA ILE A 85 -21.32 -6.97 -5.57
C ILE A 85 -19.96 -7.22 -6.26
N GLU A 86 -19.67 -6.48 -7.32
CA GLU A 86 -18.40 -6.57 -8.03
C GLU A 86 -17.20 -6.25 -7.12
N LEU A 87 -17.37 -5.30 -6.21
CA LEU A 87 -16.34 -4.95 -5.22
C LEU A 87 -16.06 -6.08 -4.24
N ASN A 88 -17.08 -6.79 -3.79
CA ASN A 88 -16.91 -7.91 -2.88
C ASN A 88 -16.23 -9.08 -3.59
N SER A 89 -16.67 -9.44 -4.80
CA SER A 89 -16.00 -10.45 -5.61
C SER A 89 -14.54 -10.10 -5.90
N LEU A 90 -14.24 -8.82 -6.16
CA LEU A 90 -12.87 -8.33 -6.35
C LEU A 90 -12.01 -8.51 -5.07
N ARG A 91 -12.58 -8.21 -3.91
CA ARG A 91 -11.88 -8.40 -2.62
C ARG A 91 -11.57 -9.86 -2.35
N GLU A 92 -12.50 -10.75 -2.64
CA GLU A 92 -12.33 -12.19 -2.51
C GLU A 92 -11.21 -12.71 -3.41
N GLU A 93 -11.18 -12.31 -4.68
CA GLU A 93 -10.10 -12.69 -5.60
C GLU A 93 -8.74 -12.14 -5.17
N VAL A 94 -8.68 -10.87 -4.76
CA VAL A 94 -7.43 -10.28 -4.26
C VAL A 94 -6.94 -10.96 -2.99
N SER A 95 -7.82 -11.44 -2.12
CA SER A 95 -7.44 -12.15 -0.88
C SER A 95 -6.72 -13.48 -1.12
N LYS A 96 -6.88 -14.09 -2.30
CA LYS A 96 -6.16 -15.32 -2.68
C LYS A 96 -4.66 -15.08 -2.90
N TYR A 97 -4.26 -13.84 -3.13
CA TYR A 97 -2.87 -13.46 -3.37
C TYR A 97 -2.23 -12.90 -2.11
N LEU A 98 -0.95 -13.18 -1.93
CA LEU A 98 -0.15 -12.52 -0.89
C LEU A 98 0.09 -11.08 -1.30
N THR A 99 -0.50 -10.14 -0.57
CA THR A 99 -0.45 -8.72 -0.88
C THR A 99 -0.05 -7.88 0.35
N GLY A 100 0.37 -6.63 0.10
CA GLY A 100 0.60 -5.65 1.14
C GLY A 100 1.64 -6.08 2.19
N PRO A 101 1.31 -5.94 3.48
CA PRO A 101 2.24 -6.20 4.59
C PRO A 101 2.64 -7.68 4.71
N ASP A 102 1.75 -8.60 4.33
CA ASP A 102 2.04 -10.04 4.41
C ASP A 102 3.09 -10.45 3.37
N LEU A 103 3.04 -9.88 2.17
CA LEU A 103 4.09 -10.04 1.17
C LEU A 103 5.43 -9.52 1.68
N ILE A 104 5.45 -8.34 2.30
CA ILE A 104 6.67 -7.75 2.86
C ILE A 104 7.25 -8.64 3.96
N ARG A 105 6.40 -9.17 4.85
CA ARG A 105 6.83 -10.14 5.89
C ARG A 105 7.43 -11.39 5.27
N ARG A 106 6.78 -11.93 4.23
CA ARG A 106 7.28 -13.12 3.54
C ARG A 106 8.64 -12.89 2.91
N VAL A 107 8.82 -11.79 2.21
CA VAL A 107 10.11 -11.43 1.60
C VAL A 107 11.20 -11.26 2.68
N LYS A 108 10.90 -10.61 3.80
CA LYS A 108 11.83 -10.49 4.92
C LYS A 108 12.19 -11.84 5.51
N ALA A 109 11.23 -12.73 5.71
CA ALA A 109 11.45 -14.07 6.22
C ALA A 109 12.33 -14.92 5.27
N ASP A 110 12.14 -14.80 3.95
CA ASP A 110 12.97 -15.49 2.98
C ASP A 110 14.43 -15.00 2.99
N VAL A 111 14.66 -13.69 3.16
CA VAL A 111 16.02 -13.15 3.34
C VAL A 111 16.61 -13.61 4.65
N GLN A 112 15.83 -13.58 5.75
CA GLN A 112 16.30 -14.02 7.07
C GLN A 112 16.72 -15.49 7.03
N ARG A 113 15.94 -16.35 6.38
CA ARG A 113 16.30 -17.76 6.21
C ARG A 113 17.65 -17.95 5.52
N LEU A 114 17.97 -17.15 4.49
CA LEU A 114 19.28 -17.22 3.82
C LEU A 114 20.43 -16.79 4.73
N VAL A 115 20.17 -15.86 5.64
CA VAL A 115 21.13 -15.41 6.65
C VAL A 115 21.34 -16.48 7.71
N ASP A 116 20.27 -17.10 8.20
CA ASP A 116 20.33 -18.14 9.25
C ASP A 116 21.06 -19.41 8.76
N ILE A 117 20.99 -19.71 7.46
CA ILE A 117 21.75 -20.82 6.84
C ILE A 117 23.22 -20.43 6.58
N GLU A 118 23.60 -19.17 6.85
CA GLU A 118 24.96 -18.64 6.57
C GLU A 118 25.41 -18.80 5.09
N SER A 119 24.43 -18.69 4.17
CA SER A 119 24.72 -18.78 2.74
C SER A 119 25.47 -17.53 2.23
N TYR A 120 26.27 -17.67 1.17
CA TYR A 120 26.93 -16.53 0.53
C TYR A 120 25.97 -15.40 0.17
N ARG A 121 24.76 -15.74 -0.29
CA ARG A 121 23.70 -14.75 -0.55
C ARG A 121 23.22 -14.06 0.72
N GLY A 122 23.16 -14.77 1.83
CA GLY A 122 22.81 -14.23 3.15
C GLY A 122 23.84 -13.17 3.58
N PHE A 123 25.13 -13.46 3.51
CA PHE A 123 26.18 -12.48 3.80
C PHE A 123 26.08 -11.23 2.92
N ARG A 124 25.83 -11.41 1.63
CA ARG A 124 25.65 -10.26 0.71
C ARG A 124 24.43 -9.42 1.06
N HIS A 125 23.35 -10.02 1.57
CA HIS A 125 22.19 -9.29 2.06
C HIS A 125 22.51 -8.48 3.31
N VAL A 126 23.29 -9.04 4.23
CA VAL A 126 23.72 -8.36 5.47
C VAL A 126 24.62 -7.17 5.17
N GLU A 127 25.60 -7.37 4.31
CA GLU A 127 26.53 -6.32 3.89
C GLU A 127 25.86 -5.24 3.01
N GLY A 128 24.60 -5.46 2.60
CA GLY A 128 23.90 -4.56 1.68
C GLY A 128 24.49 -4.53 0.27
N LEU A 129 25.15 -5.61 -0.13
CA LEU A 129 25.80 -5.74 -1.42
C LEU A 129 24.94 -6.51 -2.43
N PRO A 130 25.17 -6.35 -3.75
CA PRO A 130 24.50 -7.13 -4.78
C PRO A 130 24.81 -8.62 -4.65
N CYS A 131 23.78 -9.47 -4.82
CA CYS A 131 23.88 -10.92 -4.62
C CYS A 131 24.13 -11.73 -5.89
N ARG A 132 24.22 -11.07 -7.07
CA ARG A 132 24.27 -11.75 -8.38
C ARG A 132 25.56 -11.45 -9.16
N GLY A 133 26.68 -11.22 -8.49
CA GLY A 133 27.97 -11.01 -9.13
C GLY A 133 28.16 -9.66 -9.85
N GLN A 134 27.29 -8.68 -9.56
CA GLN A 134 27.45 -7.34 -10.14
C GLN A 134 28.70 -6.65 -9.58
N ARG A 135 29.36 -5.85 -10.41
CA ARG A 135 30.53 -5.06 -10.03
C ARG A 135 30.16 -4.04 -8.94
N THR A 136 30.97 -3.97 -7.89
CA THR A 136 30.70 -3.14 -6.71
C THR A 136 31.58 -1.89 -6.61
N SER A 137 32.65 -1.79 -7.41
CA SER A 137 33.61 -0.68 -7.35
C SER A 137 32.98 0.70 -7.59
N THR A 138 32.24 0.87 -8.67
CA THR A 138 31.61 2.14 -9.06
C THR A 138 30.09 2.08 -9.03
N ASN A 139 29.52 0.90 -9.13
CA ASN A 139 28.09 0.64 -9.19
C ASN A 139 27.54 0.20 -7.81
N ALA A 140 26.29 -0.25 -7.76
CA ALA A 140 25.62 -0.71 -6.53
C ALA A 140 25.17 0.40 -5.57
N ARG A 141 25.06 1.65 -5.98
CA ARG A 141 24.57 2.77 -5.15
C ARG A 141 23.15 2.52 -4.67
N THR A 142 22.25 2.14 -5.57
CA THR A 142 20.83 1.85 -5.26
C THR A 142 20.71 0.77 -4.19
N ARG A 143 21.58 -0.27 -4.25
CA ARG A 143 21.54 -1.34 -3.24
C ARG A 143 21.94 -0.83 -1.86
N LYS A 144 22.93 0.03 -1.76
CA LYS A 144 23.35 0.65 -0.50
C LYS A 144 22.27 1.56 0.10
N GLU A 145 21.53 2.27 -0.73
CA GLU A 145 20.40 3.11 -0.30
C GLU A 145 19.25 2.28 0.27
N HIS A 146 18.94 1.14 -0.33
CA HIS A 146 17.90 0.23 0.14
C HIS A 146 18.27 -0.57 1.40
N GLN A 147 19.52 -0.52 1.85
CA GLN A 147 19.97 -1.18 3.07
C GLN A 147 19.26 -0.66 4.33
N LYS A 148 18.76 0.58 4.30
CA LYS A 148 18.07 1.22 5.43
C LYS A 148 16.79 0.47 5.90
N TYR A 149 16.28 -0.47 5.12
CA TYR A 149 14.99 -1.12 5.40
C TYR A 149 15.05 -2.49 6.09
N GLY A 150 16.20 -2.98 6.53
CA GLY A 150 16.23 -4.31 7.15
C GLY A 150 17.54 -4.75 7.78
N SER A 151 18.59 -3.97 7.68
CA SER A 151 19.95 -4.46 7.98
C SER A 151 20.40 -4.28 9.43
N GLN A 152 19.81 -3.40 10.21
CA GLN A 152 20.30 -3.14 11.57
C GLN A 152 20.09 -4.32 12.50
N GLU A 153 18.90 -4.91 12.53
CA GLU A 153 18.60 -6.10 13.34
C GLU A 153 19.39 -7.33 12.88
N VAL A 154 19.52 -7.52 11.57
CA VAL A 154 20.22 -8.65 10.98
C VAL A 154 21.72 -8.52 11.18
N ALA A 155 22.29 -7.33 10.96
CA ALA A 155 23.70 -7.04 11.23
C ALA A 155 24.06 -7.23 12.71
N GLU A 156 23.20 -6.83 13.61
CA GLU A 156 23.41 -7.01 15.04
C GLU A 156 23.38 -8.49 15.47
N ARG A 157 22.49 -9.30 14.91
CA ARG A 157 22.44 -10.75 15.15
C ARG A 157 23.73 -11.45 14.67
N ILE A 158 24.23 -11.08 13.48
CA ILE A 158 25.46 -11.68 12.97
C ILE A 158 26.66 -11.27 13.80
N ARG A 159 26.76 -10.00 14.20
CA ARG A 159 27.82 -9.56 15.10
C ARG A 159 27.81 -10.36 16.41
N LYS A 160 26.64 -10.56 17.01
CA LYS A 160 26.48 -11.39 18.22
C LYS A 160 26.85 -12.86 17.97
N HIS A 161 26.62 -13.39 16.78
CA HIS A 161 26.99 -14.75 16.44
C HIS A 161 28.51 -14.89 16.23
N GLN A 162 29.15 -13.92 15.60
CA GLN A 162 30.60 -13.87 15.43
C GLN A 162 31.35 -13.71 16.75
N GLU A 163 30.82 -12.89 17.67
CA GLU A 163 31.35 -12.74 19.02
C GLU A 163 31.30 -14.06 19.80
N ARG A 164 30.20 -14.84 19.68
CA ARG A 164 30.05 -16.16 20.30
C ARG A 164 30.98 -17.22 19.74
N SER A 165 31.36 -17.14 18.48
CA SER A 165 32.29 -18.08 17.84
C SER A 165 33.73 -17.76 18.16
N GLN A 166 34.07 -16.53 18.55
CA GLN A 166 35.44 -16.14 18.97
C GLN A 166 35.72 -16.40 20.45
N THR A 167 34.65 -16.65 21.26
CA THR A 167 34.78 -16.94 22.71
C THR A 167 34.83 -18.44 23.02
N LYS A 168 34.86 -19.29 22.02
CA LYS A 168 35.09 -20.74 22.15
C LYS A 168 36.49 -21.09 21.68
#